data_7c29c740aa4fb63b7a1c18f35542fff0
#
_entry.id   7c29c740aa4fb63b7a1c18f35542fff0
#
_cell.length_a   1.000
_cell.length_b   1.000
_cell.length_c   1.000
_cell.angle_alpha   90.00
_cell.angle_beta   90.00
_cell.angle_gamma   90.00
#
_symmetry.space_group_name_H-M   'P 1'
#
loop_
_entity.id
_entity.type
_entity.pdbx_description
1 polymer ?
#
loop_
_entity_poly.entity_id
_entity_poly.type
_entity_poly.pdbx_seq_one_letter_code
_entity_poly.pdbx_strand_id
1 'polypeptide(L)'
;MNPNEKRELLKLLEEKDRRKKTRKIFSYYPEHGPLRRELYIKHNQFFDAGAKYRERLMLAANRVGKTEGVGGFEVALHLTGLYPEWWKGKRLSKPISAWAAGDTGKTVREIIQFKLLGPFHEQGTGLIPQHLIVKTTPKQGIPEAIDTIYVKHVSGGVSEISLKSYDQKLHSFQGTEKDLI
;
A
#
# COMPACT_ATOMS: atom_id res chain seq x y z
N MET A 1 -21.12 5.44 35.49
CA MET A 1 -20.29 4.41 34.89
C MET A 1 -19.28 3.93 35.92
N ASN A 2 -19.32 2.65 36.24
CA ASN A 2 -18.43 1.99 37.23
C ASN A 2 -16.96 2.02 36.72
N PRO A 3 -15.93 2.10 37.60
CA PRO A 3 -14.53 2.06 37.22
C PRO A 3 -14.15 0.84 36.35
N ASN A 4 -14.81 -0.28 36.55
CA ASN A 4 -14.61 -1.48 35.73
C ASN A 4 -15.21 -1.35 34.33
N GLU A 5 -16.39 -0.80 34.20
CA GLU A 5 -17.03 -0.48 32.90
C GLU A 5 -16.19 0.51 32.09
N LYS A 6 -15.60 1.51 32.77
CA LYS A 6 -14.73 2.50 32.14
C LYS A 6 -13.45 1.86 31.60
N ARG A 7 -12.84 0.92 32.33
CA ARG A 7 -11.66 0.16 31.88
C ARG A 7 -11.98 -0.75 30.69
N GLU A 8 -13.13 -1.42 30.72
CA GLU A 8 -13.57 -2.28 29.63
C GLU A 8 -13.86 -1.48 28.36
N LEU A 9 -14.54 -0.35 28.48
CA LEU A 9 -14.78 0.56 27.36
C LEU A 9 -13.46 1.07 26.77
N LEU A 10 -12.49 1.43 27.61
CA LEU A 10 -11.18 1.89 27.15
C LEU A 10 -10.47 0.80 26.33
N LYS A 11 -10.45 -0.44 26.83
CA LYS A 11 -9.89 -1.59 26.11
C LYS A 11 -10.58 -1.84 24.75
N LEU A 12 -11.90 -1.71 24.71
CA LEU A 12 -12.67 -1.87 23.47
C LEU A 12 -12.37 -0.74 22.46
N LEU A 13 -12.18 0.49 22.93
CA LEU A 13 -11.80 1.62 22.09
C LEU A 13 -10.37 1.46 21.54
N GLU A 14 -9.42 1.06 22.38
CA GLU A 14 -8.05 0.78 21.98
C GLU A 14 -7.98 -0.36 20.93
N GLU A 15 -8.74 -1.44 21.16
CA GLU A 15 -8.84 -2.55 20.21
C GLU A 15 -9.49 -2.11 18.89
N LYS A 16 -10.54 -1.28 18.94
CA LYS A 16 -11.17 -0.71 17.76
C LYS A 16 -10.20 0.16 16.96
N ASP A 17 -9.43 0.99 17.64
CA ASP A 17 -8.42 1.84 16.98
C ASP A 17 -7.26 1.00 16.41
N ARG A 18 -6.83 -0.04 17.10
CA ARG A 18 -5.86 -1.00 16.59
C ARG A 18 -6.38 -1.67 15.32
N ARG A 19 -7.64 -2.15 15.32
CA ARG A 19 -8.26 -2.77 14.14
C ARG A 19 -8.38 -1.81 12.96
N LYS A 20 -8.71 -0.53 13.21
CA LYS A 20 -8.73 0.50 12.15
C LYS A 20 -7.34 0.70 11.55
N LYS A 21 -6.31 0.80 12.37
CA LYS A 21 -4.92 0.97 11.92
C LYS A 21 -4.46 -0.22 11.07
N THR A 22 -4.77 -1.45 11.46
CA THR A 22 -4.37 -2.66 10.72
C THR A 22 -5.23 -2.95 9.49
N ARG A 23 -6.33 -2.22 9.28
CA ARG A 23 -7.24 -2.37 8.14
C ARG A 23 -7.34 -1.12 7.29
N LYS A 24 -6.29 -0.33 7.23
CA LYS A 24 -6.26 0.96 6.53
C LYS A 24 -6.72 0.85 5.07
N ILE A 25 -6.33 -0.19 4.35
CA ILE A 25 -6.73 -0.43 2.96
C ILE A 25 -8.26 -0.42 2.77
N PHE A 26 -9.02 -0.95 3.74
CA PHE A 26 -10.49 -1.02 3.67
C PHE A 26 -11.19 0.29 4.03
N SER A 27 -10.46 1.30 4.50
CA SER A 27 -11.00 2.62 4.80
C SER A 27 -10.98 3.57 3.61
N TYR A 28 -10.32 3.19 2.50
CA TYR A 28 -10.25 4.01 1.30
C TYR A 28 -11.49 3.83 0.41
N TYR A 29 -11.96 4.94 -0.13
CA TYR A 29 -13.07 4.99 -1.07
C TYR A 29 -14.36 4.31 -0.60
N PRO A 30 -14.83 4.58 0.63
CA PRO A 30 -16.10 4.04 1.12
C PRO A 30 -17.28 4.56 0.29
N GLU A 31 -18.45 3.95 0.46
CA GLU A 31 -19.69 4.44 -0.18
C GLU A 31 -20.20 5.72 0.47
N HIS A 32 -19.99 5.86 1.78
CA HIS A 32 -20.49 6.99 2.56
C HIS A 32 -19.37 7.68 3.34
N GLY A 33 -19.64 8.91 3.79
CA GLY A 33 -18.72 9.68 4.63
C GLY A 33 -17.82 10.66 3.85
N PRO A 34 -16.86 11.29 4.55
CA PRO A 34 -16.05 12.37 3.98
C PRO A 34 -15.05 11.91 2.92
N LEU A 35 -14.71 10.62 2.90
CA LEU A 35 -13.82 10.01 1.90
C LEU A 35 -14.59 9.16 0.89
N ARG A 36 -15.91 9.39 0.73
CA ARG A 36 -16.73 8.60 -0.18
C ARG A 36 -16.21 8.64 -1.62
N ARG A 37 -16.28 7.50 -2.28
CA ARG A 37 -15.71 7.25 -3.62
C ARG A 37 -16.14 8.26 -4.69
N GLU A 38 -17.36 8.76 -4.61
CA GLU A 38 -17.93 9.74 -5.56
C GLU A 38 -17.12 11.03 -5.65
N LEU A 39 -16.42 11.43 -4.58
CA LEU A 39 -15.58 12.64 -4.56
C LEU A 39 -14.26 12.48 -5.33
N TYR A 40 -13.86 11.24 -5.63
CA TYR A 40 -12.56 10.90 -6.21
C TYR A 40 -12.68 10.39 -7.65
N ILE A 41 -13.47 11.08 -8.47
CA ILE A 41 -13.75 10.67 -9.87
C ILE A 41 -12.47 10.43 -10.67
N LYS A 42 -11.47 11.30 -10.53
CA LYS A 42 -10.18 11.17 -11.25
C LYS A 42 -9.35 9.98 -10.78
N HIS A 43 -9.39 9.64 -9.50
CA HIS A 43 -8.75 8.45 -8.98
C HIS A 43 -9.41 7.18 -9.56
N ASN A 44 -10.74 7.12 -9.53
CA ASN A 44 -11.49 6.00 -10.10
C ASN A 44 -11.23 5.84 -11.61
N GLN A 45 -11.22 6.96 -12.37
CA GLN A 45 -10.86 6.93 -13.79
C GLN A 45 -9.44 6.39 -14.03
N PHE A 46 -8.49 6.75 -13.17
CA PHE A 46 -7.12 6.24 -13.25
C PHE A 46 -7.08 4.73 -12.98
N PHE A 47 -7.80 4.24 -11.98
CA PHE A 47 -7.90 2.81 -11.69
C PHE A 47 -8.56 2.04 -12.84
N ASP A 48 -9.70 2.52 -13.34
CA ASP A 48 -10.43 1.90 -14.43
C ASP A 48 -9.60 1.82 -15.72
N ALA A 49 -8.77 2.82 -15.97
CA ALA A 49 -7.84 2.84 -17.10
C ALA A 49 -6.82 1.69 -17.04
N GLY A 50 -6.50 1.20 -15.84
CA GLY A 50 -5.59 0.05 -15.65
C GLY A 50 -6.10 -1.26 -16.24
N ALA A 51 -7.42 -1.40 -16.46
CA ALA A 51 -7.99 -2.56 -17.17
C ALA A 51 -7.69 -2.54 -18.68
N LYS A 52 -7.41 -1.36 -19.25
CA LYS A 52 -7.25 -1.16 -20.71
C LYS A 52 -5.82 -0.85 -21.11
N TYR A 53 -5.10 -0.09 -20.28
CA TYR A 53 -3.78 0.45 -20.62
C TYR A 53 -2.71 -0.15 -19.71
N ARG A 54 -1.63 -0.59 -20.31
CA ARG A 54 -0.46 -1.12 -19.59
C ARG A 54 0.28 -0.01 -18.85
N GLU A 55 0.37 1.16 -19.44
CA GLU A 55 1.08 2.32 -18.91
C GLU A 55 0.11 3.46 -18.66
N ARG A 56 0.26 4.11 -17.51
CA ARG A 56 -0.59 5.25 -17.12
C ARG A 56 0.24 6.30 -16.41
N LEU A 57 -0.02 7.56 -16.72
CA LEU A 57 0.61 8.70 -16.08
C LEU A 57 -0.44 9.54 -15.35
N MET A 58 -0.22 9.79 -14.06
CA MET A 58 -1.06 10.68 -13.27
C MET A 58 -0.36 12.01 -13.01
N LEU A 59 -0.68 13.03 -13.79
CA LEU A 59 -0.26 14.40 -13.55
C LEU A 59 -1.29 15.11 -12.69
N ALA A 60 -0.91 15.52 -11.50
CA ALA A 60 -1.81 16.16 -10.55
C ALA A 60 -1.01 17.01 -9.54
N ALA A 61 -1.67 18.01 -8.95
CA ALA A 61 -1.10 18.89 -7.94
C ALA A 61 -0.62 18.13 -6.68
N ASN A 62 0.13 18.79 -5.82
CA ASN A 62 0.52 18.22 -4.54
C ASN A 62 -0.70 18.04 -3.63
N ARG A 63 -0.60 17.06 -2.69
CA ARG A 63 -1.62 16.75 -1.67
C ARG A 63 -2.98 16.27 -2.17
N VAL A 64 -3.08 15.86 -3.43
CA VAL A 64 -4.31 15.25 -4.00
C VAL A 64 -4.38 13.72 -3.84
N GLY A 65 -3.52 13.13 -3.05
CA GLY A 65 -3.56 11.69 -2.75
C GLY A 65 -2.83 10.78 -3.74
N LYS A 66 -2.04 11.30 -4.69
CA LYS A 66 -1.33 10.48 -5.71
C LYS A 66 -0.59 9.28 -5.13
N THR A 67 0.24 9.51 -4.13
CA THR A 67 1.12 8.48 -3.59
C THR A 67 0.37 7.48 -2.70
N GLU A 68 -0.47 7.95 -1.80
CA GLU A 68 -1.16 7.06 -0.85
C GLU A 68 -2.49 6.55 -1.40
N GLY A 69 -3.35 7.48 -1.84
CA GLY A 69 -4.71 7.15 -2.29
C GLY A 69 -4.75 6.47 -3.65
N VAL A 70 -3.81 6.78 -4.55
CA VAL A 70 -3.78 6.16 -5.88
C VAL A 70 -2.70 5.10 -5.97
N GLY A 71 -1.43 5.47 -6.09
CA GLY A 71 -0.36 4.50 -6.33
C GLY A 71 -0.23 3.46 -5.22
N GLY A 72 -0.13 3.89 -3.96
CA GLY A 72 0.01 2.97 -2.83
C GLY A 72 -1.21 2.06 -2.64
N PHE A 73 -2.42 2.61 -2.81
CA PHE A 73 -3.66 1.84 -2.70
C PHE A 73 -3.75 0.77 -3.80
N GLU A 74 -3.54 1.13 -5.07
CA GLU A 74 -3.56 0.19 -6.18
C GLU A 74 -2.47 -0.90 -6.03
N VAL A 75 -1.25 -0.50 -5.68
CA VAL A 75 -0.15 -1.44 -5.41
C VAL A 75 -0.52 -2.41 -4.29
N ALA A 76 -1.08 -1.93 -3.18
CA ALA A 76 -1.49 -2.79 -2.08
C ALA A 76 -2.59 -3.77 -2.48
N LEU A 77 -3.55 -3.35 -3.33
CA LEU A 77 -4.56 -4.24 -3.90
C LEU A 77 -3.94 -5.32 -4.78
N HIS A 78 -2.99 -4.97 -5.63
CA HIS A 78 -2.32 -5.92 -6.51
C HIS A 78 -1.43 -6.93 -5.75
N LEU A 79 -0.73 -6.48 -4.70
CA LEU A 79 0.11 -7.35 -3.87
C LEU A 79 -0.72 -8.34 -3.04
N THR A 80 -1.85 -7.91 -2.53
CA THR A 80 -2.68 -8.71 -1.61
C THR A 80 -3.78 -9.49 -2.31
N GLY A 81 -4.28 -9.00 -3.45
CA GLY A 81 -5.48 -9.51 -4.12
C GLY A 81 -6.79 -9.06 -3.45
N LEU A 82 -6.75 -8.13 -2.48
CA LEU A 82 -7.91 -7.65 -1.72
C LEU A 82 -8.71 -6.59 -2.48
N TYR A 83 -9.12 -6.88 -3.70
CA TYR A 83 -9.90 -5.94 -4.50
C TYR A 83 -11.32 -5.76 -3.94
N PRO A 84 -11.76 -4.52 -3.70
CA PRO A 84 -13.15 -4.27 -3.33
C PRO A 84 -14.10 -4.58 -4.51
N GLU A 85 -15.37 -4.83 -4.21
CA GLU A 85 -16.38 -5.19 -5.23
C GLU A 85 -16.50 -4.14 -6.33
N TRP A 86 -16.44 -2.86 -5.96
CA TRP A 86 -16.53 -1.73 -6.89
C TRP A 86 -15.32 -1.55 -7.82
N TRP A 87 -14.22 -2.30 -7.61
CA TRP A 87 -12.99 -2.17 -8.39
C TRP A 87 -13.18 -2.63 -9.83
N LYS A 88 -13.02 -1.70 -10.77
CA LYS A 88 -13.13 -1.94 -12.22
C LYS A 88 -11.78 -1.96 -12.94
N GLY A 89 -10.70 -1.62 -12.25
CA GLY A 89 -9.35 -1.68 -12.78
C GLY A 89 -8.85 -3.11 -13.01
N LYS A 90 -7.60 -3.23 -13.43
CA LYS A 90 -6.96 -4.53 -13.61
C LYS A 90 -6.97 -5.32 -12.30
N ARG A 91 -7.31 -6.61 -12.37
CA ARG A 91 -7.20 -7.56 -11.26
C ARG A 91 -6.11 -8.57 -11.57
N LEU A 92 -5.16 -8.71 -10.67
CA LEU A 92 -4.11 -9.73 -10.75
C LEU A 92 -4.54 -10.87 -9.83
N SER A 93 -4.81 -12.05 -10.41
CA SER A 93 -5.36 -13.21 -9.69
C SER A 93 -4.29 -14.12 -9.09
N LYS A 94 -3.00 -13.78 -9.29
CA LYS A 94 -1.83 -14.52 -8.81
C LYS A 94 -0.89 -13.59 -8.07
N PRO A 95 -0.02 -14.12 -7.20
CA PRO A 95 1.09 -13.36 -6.63
C PRO A 95 1.94 -12.71 -7.70
N ILE A 96 2.42 -11.50 -7.44
CA ILE A 96 3.16 -10.67 -8.37
C ILE A 96 4.53 -10.29 -7.86
N SER A 97 5.43 -9.98 -8.81
CA SER A 97 6.70 -9.32 -8.56
C SER A 97 6.62 -7.87 -9.03
N ALA A 98 6.86 -6.93 -8.12
CA ALA A 98 6.67 -5.50 -8.36
C ALA A 98 7.89 -4.66 -7.98
N TRP A 99 8.00 -3.48 -8.58
CA TRP A 99 8.86 -2.39 -8.12
C TRP A 99 8.03 -1.17 -7.75
N ALA A 100 8.47 -0.48 -6.71
CA ALA A 100 8.05 0.90 -6.45
C ALA A 100 9.30 1.76 -6.35
N ALA A 101 9.38 2.79 -7.17
CA ALA A 101 10.56 3.64 -7.26
C ALA A 101 10.26 5.08 -6.83
N GLY A 102 11.28 5.72 -6.24
CA GLY A 102 11.26 7.13 -5.88
C GLY A 102 12.62 7.77 -6.16
N ASP A 103 12.73 9.07 -5.88
CA ASP A 103 13.90 9.87 -6.21
C ASP A 103 15.16 9.37 -5.48
N THR A 104 15.12 9.35 -4.15
CA THR A 104 16.24 8.91 -3.31
C THR A 104 15.83 7.79 -2.36
N GLY A 105 16.80 7.03 -1.85
CA GLY A 105 16.53 5.99 -0.87
C GLY A 105 15.86 6.52 0.40
N LYS A 106 16.18 7.75 0.84
CA LYS A 106 15.53 8.44 1.95
C LYS A 106 14.05 8.73 1.63
N THR A 107 13.76 9.29 0.46
CA THR A 107 12.39 9.59 0.01
C THR A 107 11.55 8.32 -0.10
N VAL A 108 12.11 7.24 -0.62
CA VAL A 108 11.45 5.94 -0.70
C VAL A 108 11.07 5.41 0.68
N ARG A 109 11.99 5.49 1.67
CA ARG A 109 11.73 5.10 3.06
C ARG A 109 10.63 5.97 3.69
N GLU A 110 10.75 7.28 3.62
CA GLU A 110 9.86 8.22 4.33
C GLU A 110 8.47 8.31 3.70
N ILE A 111 8.34 8.01 2.41
CA ILE A 111 7.07 8.13 1.70
C ILE A 111 6.51 6.77 1.32
N ILE A 112 7.17 6.02 0.43
CA ILE A 112 6.60 4.80 -0.14
C ILE A 112 6.51 3.70 0.92
N GLN A 113 7.62 3.40 1.59
CA GLN A 113 7.67 2.41 2.66
C GLN A 113 6.67 2.73 3.77
N PHE A 114 6.66 3.99 4.22
CA PHE A 114 5.75 4.46 5.27
C PHE A 114 4.28 4.31 4.88
N LYS A 115 3.90 4.61 3.62
CA LYS A 115 2.52 4.47 3.15
C LYS A 115 2.10 3.00 3.03
N LEU A 116 3.00 2.13 2.58
CA LEU A 116 2.71 0.71 2.42
C LEU A 116 2.70 -0.03 3.77
N LEU A 117 3.66 0.21 4.65
CA LEU A 117 3.87 -0.56 5.88
C LEU A 117 3.43 0.16 7.16
N GLY A 118 3.44 1.49 7.17
CA GLY A 118 3.37 2.28 8.40
C GLY A 118 4.76 2.61 8.97
N PRO A 119 4.83 3.15 10.19
CA PRO A 119 6.09 3.40 10.89
C PRO A 119 6.94 2.12 11.02
N PHE A 120 8.25 2.26 11.03
CA PHE A 120 9.17 1.12 11.09
C PHE A 120 8.90 0.18 12.28
N HIS A 121 8.58 0.73 13.45
CA HIS A 121 8.26 -0.02 14.66
C HIS A 121 6.80 -0.51 14.74
N GLU A 122 5.94 -0.10 13.81
CA GLU A 122 4.51 -0.45 13.76
C GLU A 122 4.12 -0.93 12.36
N GLN A 123 4.92 -1.82 11.77
CA GLN A 123 4.63 -2.35 10.44
C GLN A 123 3.28 -3.07 10.41
N GLY A 124 2.54 -2.85 9.31
CA GLY A 124 1.19 -3.39 9.13
C GLY A 124 0.08 -2.40 9.50
N THR A 125 0.44 -1.18 9.93
CA THR A 125 -0.50 -0.06 10.10
C THR A 125 -0.62 0.80 8.84
N GLY A 126 0.16 0.49 7.81
CA GLY A 126 0.06 1.09 6.47
C GLY A 126 -1.06 0.47 5.62
N LEU A 127 -0.92 0.58 4.30
CA LEU A 127 -1.88 0.02 3.34
C LEU A 127 -1.83 -1.50 3.25
N ILE A 128 -0.69 -2.13 3.59
CA ILE A 128 -0.57 -3.58 3.64
C ILE A 128 -0.89 -4.04 5.07
N PRO A 129 -1.97 -4.82 5.30
CA PRO A 129 -2.34 -5.31 6.62
C PRO A 129 -1.25 -6.21 7.23
N GLN A 130 -1.02 -6.07 8.54
CA GLN A 130 0.03 -6.80 9.28
C GLN A 130 0.00 -8.32 9.06
N HIS A 131 -1.19 -8.93 9.08
CA HIS A 131 -1.36 -10.38 8.93
C HIS A 131 -1.02 -10.91 7.53
N LEU A 132 -0.84 -10.02 6.56
CA LEU A 132 -0.42 -10.36 5.20
C LEU A 132 1.08 -10.10 4.95
N ILE A 133 1.77 -9.41 5.85
CA ILE A 133 3.22 -9.23 5.74
C ILE A 133 3.90 -10.54 6.15
N VAL A 134 4.57 -11.19 5.21
CA VAL A 134 5.30 -12.44 5.46
C VAL A 134 6.68 -12.14 6.07
N LYS A 135 7.41 -11.26 5.41
CA LYS A 135 8.73 -10.78 5.87
C LYS A 135 9.12 -9.50 5.12
N THR A 136 10.10 -8.81 5.65
CA THR A 136 10.77 -7.69 5.00
C THR A 136 12.27 -7.93 4.99
N THR A 137 12.98 -7.45 3.97
CA THR A 137 14.44 -7.47 3.92
C THR A 137 14.98 -6.05 4.09
N PRO A 138 16.00 -5.85 4.95
CA PRO A 138 16.56 -4.52 5.15
C PRO A 138 17.39 -4.10 3.92
N LYS A 139 17.39 -2.79 3.65
CA LYS A 139 18.24 -2.18 2.65
C LYS A 139 19.60 -1.85 3.25
N GLN A 140 20.67 -2.27 2.60
CA GLN A 140 22.03 -1.98 3.06
C GLN A 140 22.32 -0.47 2.97
N GLY A 141 23.03 0.05 3.97
CA GLY A 141 23.54 1.42 3.99
C GLY A 141 22.53 2.50 4.37
N ILE A 142 21.25 2.18 4.57
CA ILE A 142 20.22 3.14 5.00
C ILE A 142 19.50 2.58 6.22
N PRO A 143 19.67 3.17 7.41
CA PRO A 143 18.98 2.70 8.61
C PRO A 143 17.45 2.67 8.43
N GLU A 144 16.78 1.63 8.96
CA GLU A 144 15.33 1.42 8.92
C GLU A 144 14.72 1.35 7.51
N ALA A 145 15.54 1.38 6.45
CA ALA A 145 15.04 1.20 5.10
C ALA A 145 14.86 -0.28 4.76
N ILE A 146 13.77 -0.56 4.08
CA ILE A 146 13.42 -1.88 3.58
C ILE A 146 13.75 -1.94 2.09
N ASP A 147 14.37 -3.03 1.67
CA ASP A 147 14.65 -3.30 0.26
C ASP A 147 13.47 -4.00 -0.40
N THR A 148 12.97 -5.07 0.19
CA THR A 148 11.88 -5.86 -0.37
C THR A 148 10.86 -6.24 0.72
N ILE A 149 9.58 -6.14 0.36
CA ILE A 149 8.44 -6.53 1.17
C ILE A 149 7.81 -7.76 0.54
N TYR A 150 7.59 -8.81 1.33
CA TYR A 150 6.92 -10.04 0.91
C TYR A 150 5.52 -10.09 1.52
N VAL A 151 4.51 -10.24 0.67
CA VAL A 151 3.10 -10.09 1.03
C VAL A 151 2.32 -11.34 0.63
N LYS A 152 1.58 -11.91 1.56
CA LYS A 152 0.69 -13.05 1.29
C LYS A 152 -0.46 -12.60 0.38
N HIS A 153 -0.62 -13.29 -0.73
CA HIS A 153 -1.72 -13.06 -1.68
C HIS A 153 -2.94 -13.93 -1.33
N VAL A 154 -4.15 -13.41 -1.50
CA VAL A 154 -5.40 -14.13 -1.15
C VAL A 154 -5.62 -15.41 -1.96
N SER A 155 -5.07 -15.52 -3.17
CA SER A 155 -5.13 -16.74 -3.99
C SER A 155 -4.14 -17.84 -3.55
N GLY A 156 -3.36 -17.58 -2.52
CA GLY A 156 -2.22 -18.41 -2.12
C GLY A 156 -0.90 -17.91 -2.71
N GLY A 157 0.21 -18.26 -2.07
CA GLY A 157 1.54 -17.80 -2.46
C GLY A 157 1.90 -16.41 -1.92
N VAL A 158 3.01 -15.86 -2.39
CA VAL A 158 3.61 -14.64 -1.87
C VAL A 158 3.96 -13.70 -3.02
N SER A 159 3.41 -12.50 -2.98
CA SER A 159 3.83 -11.36 -3.82
C SER A 159 5.06 -10.70 -3.22
N GLU A 160 5.88 -10.08 -4.06
CA GLU A 160 7.01 -9.28 -3.61
C GLU A 160 7.00 -7.90 -4.24
N ILE A 161 7.45 -6.91 -3.48
CA ILE A 161 7.71 -5.57 -3.99
C ILE A 161 9.07 -5.08 -3.52
N SER A 162 9.95 -4.73 -4.45
CA SER A 162 11.24 -4.12 -4.16
C SER A 162 11.14 -2.61 -4.25
N LEU A 163 11.69 -1.94 -3.23
CA LEU A 163 11.71 -0.49 -3.11
C LEU A 163 13.00 0.07 -3.72
N LYS A 164 12.86 0.67 -4.89
CA LYS A 164 13.98 1.20 -5.68
C LYS A 164 14.08 2.73 -5.54
N SER A 165 15.25 3.25 -5.80
CA SER A 165 15.47 4.69 -5.89
C SER A 165 16.32 5.03 -7.12
N TYR A 166 16.03 6.15 -7.76
CA TYR A 166 16.73 6.56 -9.00
C TYR A 166 18.18 6.95 -8.79
N ASP A 167 18.61 7.23 -7.55
CA ASP A 167 20.02 7.37 -7.18
C ASP A 167 20.81 6.05 -7.26
N GLN A 168 20.11 4.91 -7.31
CA GLN A 168 20.70 3.62 -7.66
C GLN A 168 20.94 3.59 -9.17
N LYS A 169 22.19 3.36 -9.58
CA LYS A 169 22.56 3.32 -11.00
C LYS A 169 21.63 2.42 -11.84
N LEU A 170 21.55 2.69 -13.14
CA LEU A 170 20.69 1.99 -14.12
C LEU A 170 20.72 0.46 -13.99
N HIS A 171 21.87 -0.12 -13.64
CA HIS A 171 22.01 -1.57 -13.45
C HIS A 171 21.06 -2.19 -12.42
N SER A 172 20.58 -1.41 -11.44
CA SER A 172 19.62 -1.91 -10.43
C SER A 172 18.21 -2.12 -10.99
N PHE A 173 17.94 -1.65 -12.20
CA PHE A 173 16.65 -1.77 -12.90
C PHE A 173 16.72 -2.71 -14.11
N GLN A 174 17.86 -3.35 -14.36
CA GLN A 174 18.06 -4.23 -15.49
C GLN A 174 17.98 -5.72 -15.07
N GLY A 175 17.65 -6.60 -16.01
CA GLY A 175 17.79 -8.05 -15.88
C GLY A 175 16.66 -8.78 -15.16
N THR A 176 15.54 -8.10 -14.79
CA THR A 176 14.39 -8.78 -14.18
C THR A 176 13.09 -8.31 -14.79
N GLU A 177 12.20 -9.26 -15.09
CA GLU A 177 10.82 -8.96 -15.47
C GLU A 177 9.99 -8.65 -14.21
N LYS A 178 9.09 -7.69 -14.32
CA LYS A 178 8.17 -7.30 -13.26
C LYS A 178 6.74 -7.20 -13.80
N ASP A 179 5.79 -7.67 -12.99
CA ASP A 179 4.37 -7.61 -13.31
C ASP A 179 3.83 -6.19 -13.14
N LEU A 180 4.47 -5.39 -12.26
CA LEU A 180 4.07 -4.02 -11.93
C LEU A 180 5.31 -3.16 -11.63
N ILE A 181 5.32 -1.95 -12.17
CA ILE A 181 6.31 -0.90 -11.90
C ILE A 181 5.59 0.41 -11.64
#